data_ccf63de2ee3499f4e3fe1193b5f91892
#
_entry.id   ccf63de2ee3499f4e3fe1193b5f91892
#
_cell.length_a   1.000
_cell.length_b   1.000
_cell.length_c   1.000
_cell.angle_alpha   90.00
_cell.angle_beta   90.00
_cell.angle_gamma   90.00
#
_symmetry.space_group_name_H-M   'P 1'
#
loop_
_entity.id
_entity.type
_entity.pdbx_description
1 polymer ?
#
loop_
_entity_poly.entity_id
_entity_poly.type
_entity_poly.pdbx_seq_one_letter_code
_entity_poly.pdbx_strand_id
1 'polypeptide(L)'
;MLFRSAIFNPGAHGFSEVLYAFSSAANNNGSAFAGLSANTPFYNVALAITMLLGRFGVIFPVLAIAGSLAMKKPQMASTASLPTYGPVFIGLLILTILLIGALTFVPALALGPIAEHLQIGLAA
;
A
#
# COMPACT_ATOMS: atom_id res chain seq x y z
N MET A 1 -20.29 8.65 17.58
CA MET A 1 -21.51 8.34 16.82
C MET A 1 -21.39 8.60 15.31
N LEU A 2 -20.44 9.41 14.86
CA LEU A 2 -20.25 9.81 13.44
C LEU A 2 -19.75 8.68 12.50
N PHE A 3 -19.05 7.67 13.02
CA PHE A 3 -18.53 6.56 12.20
C PHE A 3 -19.62 5.58 11.74
N ARG A 4 -20.60 5.28 12.57
CA ARG A 4 -21.63 4.26 12.25
C ARG A 4 -22.67 4.71 11.22
N SER A 5 -22.84 6.00 11.04
CA SER A 5 -23.80 6.52 10.05
C SER A 5 -23.23 6.61 8.62
N ALA A 6 -21.92 6.46 8.47
CA ALA A 6 -21.24 6.60 7.19
C ALA A 6 -20.91 5.25 6.53
N ILE A 7 -20.97 4.14 7.26
CA ILE A 7 -20.74 2.78 6.76
C ILE A 7 -22.07 2.09 6.45
N PHE A 8 -22.09 1.34 5.34
CA PHE A 8 -23.28 0.59 4.95
C PHE A 8 -23.35 -0.76 5.65
N ASN A 9 -22.23 -1.45 5.80
CA ASN A 9 -22.18 -2.78 6.39
C ASN A 9 -21.80 -2.74 7.88
N PRO A 10 -22.40 -3.58 8.74
CA PRO A 10 -22.03 -3.67 10.15
C PRO A 10 -20.76 -4.51 10.37
N GLY A 11 -20.14 -4.38 11.54
CA GLY A 11 -19.07 -5.25 12.01
C GLY A 11 -17.79 -5.16 11.18
N ALA A 12 -17.19 -6.30 10.85
CA ALA A 12 -15.91 -6.39 10.16
C ALA A 12 -15.95 -5.80 8.76
N HIS A 13 -17.07 -5.92 8.05
CA HIS A 13 -17.21 -5.33 6.70
C HIS A 13 -17.23 -3.80 6.76
N GLY A 14 -17.92 -3.19 7.72
CA GLY A 14 -17.89 -1.74 7.90
C GLY A 14 -16.51 -1.24 8.30
N PHE A 15 -15.76 -2.00 9.12
CA PHE A 15 -14.36 -1.69 9.41
C PHE A 15 -13.51 -1.72 8.13
N SER A 16 -13.71 -2.70 7.26
CA SER A 16 -13.01 -2.81 5.98
C SER A 16 -13.31 -1.64 5.05
N GLU A 17 -14.55 -1.13 5.03
CA GLU A 17 -14.91 0.07 4.26
C GLU A 17 -14.09 1.28 4.68
N VAL A 18 -13.98 1.53 5.98
CA VAL A 18 -13.21 2.64 6.54
C VAL A 18 -11.71 2.44 6.30
N LEU A 19 -11.18 1.26 6.63
CA LEU A 19 -9.77 0.95 6.47
C LEU A 19 -9.32 1.11 5.01
N TYR A 20 -10.13 0.61 4.08
CA TYR A 20 -9.84 0.75 2.66
C TYR A 20 -9.80 2.21 2.21
N ALA A 21 -10.77 3.03 2.64
CA ALA A 21 -10.82 4.45 2.29
C ALA A 21 -9.57 5.21 2.78
N PHE A 22 -9.15 4.98 4.02
CA PHE A 22 -7.93 5.59 4.56
C PHE A 22 -6.65 5.07 3.90
N SER A 23 -6.57 3.77 3.62
CA SER A 23 -5.44 3.19 2.89
C SER A 23 -5.34 3.74 1.48
N SER A 24 -6.47 3.86 0.78
CA SER A 24 -6.55 4.45 -0.55
C SER A 24 -6.16 5.93 -0.55
N ALA A 25 -6.62 6.69 0.44
CA ALA A 25 -6.27 8.09 0.61
C ALA A 25 -4.77 8.28 0.93
N ALA A 26 -4.19 7.44 1.80
CA ALA A 26 -2.76 7.47 2.13
C ALA A 26 -1.89 7.19 0.91
N ASN A 27 -2.30 6.28 0.04
CA ASN A 27 -1.64 5.98 -1.23
C ASN A 27 -1.99 6.99 -2.35
N ASN A 28 -2.80 8.01 -2.06
CA ASN A 28 -3.27 9.02 -3.01
C ASN A 28 -3.99 8.44 -4.24
N ASN A 29 -4.68 7.32 -4.06
CA ASN A 29 -5.49 6.66 -5.08
C ASN A 29 -6.91 7.28 -5.14
N GLY A 30 -7.61 7.38 -3.99
CA GLY A 30 -8.93 7.99 -3.89
C GLY A 30 -10.10 7.05 -4.14
N SER A 31 -9.88 5.75 -4.32
CA SER A 31 -10.97 4.76 -4.41
C SER A 31 -11.56 4.47 -3.03
N ALA A 32 -12.84 4.13 -2.99
CA ALA A 32 -13.56 3.70 -1.80
C ALA A 32 -14.61 2.66 -2.16
N PHE A 33 -15.05 1.86 -1.18
CA PHE A 33 -16.20 0.99 -1.38
C PHE A 33 -17.49 1.81 -1.49
N ALA A 34 -18.42 1.37 -2.33
CA ALA A 34 -19.68 2.07 -2.60
C ALA A 34 -20.55 2.27 -1.35
N GLY A 35 -20.38 1.45 -0.32
CA GLY A 35 -21.11 1.55 0.95
C GLY A 35 -20.68 2.71 1.85
N LEU A 36 -19.53 3.33 1.61
CA LEU A 36 -19.03 4.40 2.44
C LEU A 36 -19.54 5.78 1.99
N SER A 37 -20.29 6.46 2.85
CA SER A 37 -20.68 7.86 2.68
C SER A 37 -19.61 8.78 3.26
N ALA A 38 -18.56 9.07 2.49
CA ALA A 38 -17.40 9.82 2.95
C ALA A 38 -17.61 11.34 2.99
N ASN A 39 -18.70 11.88 2.41
CA ASN A 39 -18.94 13.33 2.38
C ASN A 39 -19.50 13.84 3.71
N THR A 40 -18.70 13.77 4.75
CA THR A 40 -18.97 14.35 6.06
C THR A 40 -17.79 15.21 6.49
N PRO A 41 -17.98 16.24 7.36
CA PRO A 41 -16.87 17.06 7.83
C PRO A 41 -15.71 16.28 8.42
N PHE A 42 -16.01 15.20 9.14
CA PHE A 42 -15.00 14.33 9.72
C PHE A 42 -14.15 13.63 8.65
N TYR A 43 -14.80 12.92 7.71
CA TYR A 43 -14.05 12.21 6.66
C TYR A 43 -13.33 13.17 5.71
N ASN A 44 -13.94 14.31 5.39
CA ASN A 44 -13.31 15.29 4.52
C ASN A 44 -11.99 15.81 5.11
N VAL A 45 -11.97 16.15 6.40
CA VAL A 45 -10.75 16.59 7.08
C VAL A 45 -9.76 15.45 7.29
N ALA A 46 -10.22 14.31 7.81
CA ALA A 46 -9.35 13.18 8.12
C ALA A 46 -8.70 12.58 6.87
N LEU A 47 -9.45 12.42 5.77
CA LEU A 47 -8.90 11.94 4.50
C LEU A 47 -7.95 12.96 3.87
N ALA A 48 -8.23 14.27 3.97
CA ALA A 48 -7.32 15.32 3.50
C ALA A 48 -5.98 15.28 4.22
N ILE A 49 -5.98 15.14 5.56
CA ILE A 49 -4.76 14.99 6.36
C ILE A 49 -4.03 13.70 5.96
N THR A 50 -4.76 12.60 5.79
CA THR A 50 -4.19 11.32 5.39
C THR A 50 -3.50 11.40 4.02
N MET A 51 -4.13 12.04 3.04
CA MET A 51 -3.52 12.28 1.71
C MET A 51 -2.26 13.14 1.81
N LEU A 52 -2.29 14.21 2.62
CA LEU A 52 -1.13 15.07 2.84
C LEU A 52 0.05 14.29 3.42
N LEU A 53 -0.19 13.54 4.50
CA LEU A 53 0.81 12.73 5.16
C LEU A 53 1.32 11.60 4.26
N GLY A 54 0.44 10.93 3.54
CA GLY A 54 0.80 9.85 2.62
C GLY A 54 1.70 10.33 1.49
N ARG A 55 1.45 11.52 0.96
CA ARG A 55 2.28 12.09 -0.11
C ARG A 55 3.60 12.67 0.41
N PHE A 56 3.50 13.62 1.29
CA PHE A 56 4.69 14.38 1.73
C PHE A 56 5.53 13.61 2.75
N GLY A 57 4.91 12.72 3.54
CA GLY A 57 5.61 11.82 4.45
C GLY A 57 6.56 10.86 3.74
N VAL A 58 6.34 10.57 2.46
CA VAL A 58 7.27 9.77 1.64
C VAL A 58 8.25 10.67 0.89
N ILE A 59 7.80 11.78 0.32
CA ILE A 59 8.64 12.66 -0.51
C ILE A 59 9.81 13.23 0.30
N PHE A 60 9.55 13.77 1.49
CA PHE A 60 10.61 14.40 2.29
C PHE A 60 11.73 13.42 2.68
N PRO A 61 11.47 12.22 3.25
CA PRO A 61 12.54 11.26 3.53
C PRO A 61 13.29 10.80 2.29
N VAL A 62 12.59 10.59 1.17
CA VAL A 62 13.24 10.19 -0.10
C VAL A 62 14.18 11.27 -0.61
N LEU A 63 13.77 12.55 -0.56
CA LEU A 63 14.64 13.66 -0.93
C LEU A 63 15.82 13.80 0.03
N ALA A 64 15.62 13.59 1.33
CA ALA A 64 16.72 13.60 2.31
C ALA A 64 17.74 12.48 2.04
N ILE A 65 17.26 11.27 1.71
CA ILE A 65 18.12 10.15 1.31
C ILE A 65 18.88 10.50 0.02
N ALA A 66 18.19 11.01 -0.99
CA ALA A 66 18.80 11.40 -2.26
C ALA A 66 19.88 12.47 -2.06
N GLY A 67 19.60 13.49 -1.25
CA GLY A 67 20.59 14.52 -0.87
C GLY A 67 21.81 13.95 -0.14
N SER A 68 21.58 13.03 0.81
CA SER A 68 22.66 12.34 1.53
C SER A 68 23.51 11.49 0.58
N LEU A 69 22.90 10.81 -0.37
CA LEU A 69 23.61 9.99 -1.38
C LEU A 69 24.41 10.87 -2.34
N ALA A 70 23.86 12.01 -2.76
CA ALA A 70 24.54 12.94 -3.65
C ALA A 70 25.82 13.53 -3.05
N MET A 71 25.88 13.64 -1.72
CA MET A 71 27.09 14.12 -1.00
C MET A 71 28.16 13.04 -0.82
N LYS A 72 27.86 11.77 -1.07
CA LYS A 72 28.85 10.69 -0.95
C LYS A 72 29.83 10.72 -2.11
N LYS A 73 31.11 10.57 -1.78
CA LYS A 73 32.15 10.43 -2.81
C LYS A 73 31.97 9.11 -3.57
N PRO A 74 32.09 9.11 -4.90
CA PRO A 74 32.10 7.88 -5.68
C PRO A 74 33.16 6.92 -5.12
N GLN A 75 32.77 5.72 -4.74
CA GLN A 75 33.72 4.69 -4.35
C GLN A 75 34.11 3.90 -5.59
N MET A 76 35.42 3.66 -5.75
CA MET A 76 35.91 2.78 -6.81
C MET A 76 35.36 1.36 -6.55
N ALA A 77 34.92 0.72 -7.64
CA ALA A 77 34.48 -0.66 -7.55
C ALA A 77 35.61 -1.55 -7.00
N SER A 78 35.37 -2.22 -5.89
CA SER A 78 36.30 -3.19 -5.33
C SER A 78 35.95 -4.58 -5.84
N THR A 79 36.88 -5.52 -5.69
CA THR A 79 36.66 -6.95 -6.01
C THR A 79 35.50 -7.59 -5.21
N ALA A 80 35.10 -6.96 -4.12
CA ALA A 80 33.96 -7.37 -3.29
C ALA A 80 32.63 -6.73 -3.71
N SER A 81 32.64 -5.82 -4.69
CA SER A 81 31.40 -5.18 -5.17
C SER A 81 30.66 -6.10 -6.14
N LEU A 82 29.37 -6.32 -5.90
CA LEU A 82 28.54 -7.02 -6.87
C LEU A 82 28.43 -6.18 -8.15
N PRO A 83 28.82 -6.71 -9.32
CA PRO A 83 28.69 -5.98 -10.56
C PRO A 83 27.21 -5.73 -10.88
N THR A 84 26.87 -4.50 -11.27
CA THR A 84 25.50 -4.11 -11.65
C THR A 84 25.18 -4.40 -13.12
N TYR A 85 25.91 -5.30 -13.71
CA TYR A 85 25.75 -5.77 -15.09
C TYR A 85 25.93 -7.30 -15.14
N GLY A 86 25.44 -7.90 -16.20
CA GLY A 86 25.55 -9.35 -16.38
C GLY A 86 24.32 -10.14 -15.95
N PRO A 87 24.27 -11.43 -16.29
CA PRO A 87 23.08 -12.25 -16.14
C PRO A 87 22.66 -12.46 -14.67
N VAL A 88 23.63 -12.50 -13.76
CA VAL A 88 23.34 -12.67 -12.32
C VAL A 88 22.60 -11.45 -11.77
N PHE A 89 23.06 -10.24 -12.09
CA PHE A 89 22.38 -9.01 -11.67
C PHE A 89 20.98 -8.91 -12.27
N ILE A 90 20.84 -9.20 -13.57
CA ILE A 90 19.54 -9.19 -14.24
C ILE A 90 18.59 -10.21 -13.61
N GLY A 91 19.07 -11.42 -13.34
CA GLY A 91 18.29 -12.46 -12.68
C GLY A 91 17.81 -12.05 -11.28
N LEU A 92 18.71 -11.48 -10.47
CA LEU A 92 18.35 -10.95 -9.14
C LEU A 92 17.33 -9.81 -9.23
N LEU A 93 17.47 -8.92 -10.18
CA LEU A 93 16.55 -7.81 -10.39
C LEU A 93 15.15 -8.33 -10.76
N ILE A 94 15.06 -9.23 -11.74
CA ILE A 94 13.80 -9.86 -12.15
C ILE A 94 13.16 -10.60 -10.97
N LEU A 95 13.95 -11.42 -10.26
CA LEU A 95 13.46 -12.17 -9.10
C LEU A 95 12.92 -11.24 -8.01
N THR A 96 13.61 -10.14 -7.71
CA THR A 96 13.17 -9.15 -6.72
C THR A 96 11.85 -8.49 -7.13
N ILE A 97 11.72 -8.10 -8.40
CA ILE A 97 10.47 -7.52 -8.92
C ILE A 97 9.32 -8.51 -8.81
N LEU A 98 9.53 -9.76 -9.21
CA LEU A 98 8.50 -10.80 -9.13
C LEU A 98 8.14 -11.11 -7.69
N LEU A 99 9.11 -11.19 -6.79
CA LEU A 99 8.90 -11.46 -5.36
C LEU A 99 8.06 -10.34 -4.71
N ILE A 100 8.43 -9.07 -4.94
CA ILE A 100 7.69 -7.94 -4.39
C ILE A 100 6.28 -7.88 -4.98
N GLY A 101 6.14 -8.10 -6.29
CA GLY A 101 4.84 -8.19 -6.95
C GLY A 101 3.97 -9.32 -6.39
N ALA A 102 4.54 -10.51 -6.20
CA ALA A 102 3.83 -11.64 -5.61
C ALA A 102 3.39 -11.35 -4.17
N LEU A 103 4.27 -10.82 -3.32
CA LEU A 103 3.94 -10.47 -1.93
C LEU A 103 2.86 -9.38 -1.84
N THR A 104 2.80 -8.49 -2.82
CA THR A 104 1.80 -7.40 -2.86
C THR A 104 0.43 -7.90 -3.31
N PHE A 105 0.36 -8.72 -4.34
CA PHE A 105 -0.90 -9.08 -5.00
C PHE A 105 -1.47 -10.44 -4.59
N VAL A 106 -0.63 -11.45 -4.37
CA VAL A 106 -1.10 -12.82 -4.08
C VAL A 106 -1.96 -12.89 -2.83
N PRO A 107 -1.61 -12.25 -1.68
CA PRO A 107 -2.46 -12.30 -0.50
C PRO A 107 -3.86 -11.72 -0.75
N ALA A 108 -3.95 -10.60 -1.45
CA ALA A 108 -5.23 -9.95 -1.75
C ALA A 108 -6.09 -10.77 -2.71
N LEU A 109 -5.47 -11.41 -3.71
CA LEU A 109 -6.17 -12.23 -4.70
C LEU A 109 -6.59 -13.60 -4.15
N ALA A 110 -5.84 -14.17 -3.21
CA ALA A 110 -6.10 -15.49 -2.67
C ALA A 110 -7.09 -15.47 -1.49
N LEU A 111 -7.00 -14.47 -0.60
CA LEU A 111 -7.79 -14.44 0.64
C LEU A 111 -9.29 -14.26 0.39
N GLY A 112 -9.70 -13.42 -0.56
CA GLY A 112 -11.10 -13.20 -0.90
C GLY A 112 -11.79 -14.49 -1.36
N PRO A 113 -11.35 -15.13 -2.44
CA PRO A 113 -11.91 -16.39 -2.94
C PRO A 113 -11.89 -17.53 -1.92
N ILE A 114 -10.83 -17.64 -1.11
CA ILE A 114 -10.75 -18.66 -0.06
C ILE A 114 -11.79 -18.40 1.04
N ALA A 115 -11.92 -17.15 1.50
CA ALA A 115 -12.90 -16.79 2.51
C ALA A 115 -14.33 -17.04 2.02
N GLU A 116 -14.65 -16.67 0.80
CA GLU A 116 -15.96 -16.93 0.18
C GLU A 116 -16.24 -18.42 0.05
N HIS A 117 -15.27 -19.20 -0.42
CA HIS A 117 -15.41 -20.66 -0.53
C HIS A 117 -15.69 -21.32 0.83
N LEU A 118 -14.99 -20.90 1.87
CA LEU A 118 -15.21 -21.43 3.21
C LEU A 118 -16.59 -21.02 3.77
N GLN A 119 -17.05 -19.80 3.49
CA GLN A 119 -18.37 -19.34 3.93
C GLN A 119 -19.51 -20.13 3.25
N ILE A 120 -19.40 -20.42 1.97
CA ILE A 120 -20.37 -21.26 1.24
C ILE A 120 -20.41 -22.67 1.82
N GLY A 121 -19.25 -23.25 2.14
CA GLY A 121 -19.17 -24.58 2.72
C GLY A 121 -19.70 -24.69 4.17
N LEU A 122 -19.75 -23.56 4.90
CA LEU A 122 -20.32 -23.49 6.25
C LEU A 122 -21.83 -23.21 6.26
N ALA A 123 -22.38 -22.72 5.15
CA ALA A 123 -23.80 -22.40 4.99
C ALA A 123 -24.62 -23.57 4.37
N ALA A 124 -23.95 -24.63 3.93
CA ALA A 124 -24.55 -25.89 3.42
C ALA A 124 -24.62 -26.95 4.50
#